data_0b6576684a2fc59bf3855146f1e9380f
#
_entry.id   0b6576684a2fc59bf3855146f1e9380f
#
_cell.length_a   1.000
_cell.length_b   1.000
_cell.length_c   1.000
_cell.angle_alpha   90.00
_cell.angle_beta   90.00
_cell.angle_gamma   90.00
#
_symmetry.space_group_name_H-M   'P 1'
#
loop_
_entity.id
_entity.type
_entity.pdbx_description
1 polymer ?
#
loop_
_entity_poly.entity_id
_entity_poly.type
_entity_poly.pdbx_seq_one_letter_code
_entity_poly.pdbx_strand_id
1 'polypeptide(L)'
;MRVLSLCALLAASAASLYAAKNLEIYFIDVEGGQSTLFVAPSGETLLMDTGYGGFNHRDPERIAAAAKAAGVKKIDFLLISHYHADHVGGLYDVAQKFPIRAFIDHGPNTEMDKDSKVRFNMYTSFAEKGTRIVAKPGDTIPIKSLDVKVLAGAGQTLAAPLPGAGQPNPDCATYRPDPDEETSENQQSLGILITYSNFRILDLGDLTSSHEHDLVCPLNKIGTVNVFVASHHMGAAANTPQLVHAIHPKVAIADNGPRKGGKPQAWQTVHDTPGLEDIWQLHYAIGAGKDHNSADPFIANIEEQCEGKWLRLTAEKDGTFKVYNSRNKYEKSY
;
A
#
# COMPACT_ATOMS: atom_id res chain seq x y z
N MET A 1 -42.19 -53.52 39.35
CA MET A 1 -40.80 -53.00 39.17
C MET A 1 -40.71 -52.33 37.81
N ARG A 2 -40.67 -51.00 37.78
CA ARG A 2 -40.49 -50.22 36.57
C ARG A 2 -39.06 -49.63 36.58
N VAL A 3 -38.26 -50.07 35.62
CA VAL A 3 -36.89 -49.58 35.43
C VAL A 3 -36.96 -48.30 34.58
N LEU A 4 -36.60 -47.16 35.17
CA LEU A 4 -36.40 -45.89 34.43
C LEU A 4 -34.99 -45.92 33.83
N SER A 5 -34.92 -45.96 32.50
CA SER A 5 -33.66 -45.68 31.77
C SER A 5 -33.46 -44.17 31.65
N LEU A 6 -32.38 -43.70 32.27
CA LEU A 6 -31.93 -42.30 32.22
C LEU A 6 -30.97 -42.15 30.99
N CYS A 7 -31.49 -41.61 29.88
CA CYS A 7 -30.66 -41.24 28.73
C CYS A 7 -29.98 -39.89 29.04
N ALA A 8 -28.70 -39.92 29.31
CA ALA A 8 -27.87 -38.71 29.41
C ALA A 8 -27.51 -38.23 28.01
N LEU A 9 -28.10 -37.12 27.52
CA LEU A 9 -27.66 -36.41 26.32
C LEU A 9 -26.38 -35.63 26.66
N LEU A 10 -25.24 -36.12 26.13
CA LEU A 10 -24.03 -35.33 26.06
C LEU A 10 -24.18 -34.29 24.92
N ALA A 11 -24.44 -33.04 25.28
CA ALA A 11 -24.32 -31.91 24.36
C ALA A 11 -22.83 -31.60 24.15
N ALA A 12 -22.26 -32.10 23.06
CA ALA A 12 -20.96 -31.67 22.59
C ALA A 12 -21.07 -30.23 22.06
N SER A 13 -20.66 -29.26 22.86
CA SER A 13 -20.46 -27.88 22.40
C SER A 13 -19.29 -27.87 21.44
N ALA A 14 -19.57 -27.85 20.14
CA ALA A 14 -18.59 -27.51 19.10
C ALA A 14 -18.19 -26.06 19.28
N ALA A 15 -17.12 -25.79 20.03
CA ALA A 15 -16.43 -24.53 19.98
C ALA A 15 -15.89 -24.39 18.55
N SER A 16 -16.55 -23.57 17.73
CA SER A 16 -16.00 -23.13 16.46
C SER A 16 -14.68 -22.42 16.77
N LEU A 17 -13.58 -23.10 16.53
CA LEU A 17 -12.27 -22.48 16.44
C LEU A 17 -12.38 -21.45 15.30
N TYR A 18 -12.66 -20.22 15.62
CA TYR A 18 -12.44 -19.12 14.71
C TYR A 18 -10.93 -19.10 14.47
N ALA A 19 -10.50 -19.69 13.36
CA ALA A 19 -9.16 -19.45 12.87
C ALA A 19 -8.95 -17.95 12.81
N ALA A 20 -7.93 -17.42 13.47
CA ALA A 20 -7.62 -16.01 13.41
C ALA A 20 -7.47 -15.66 11.93
N LYS A 21 -8.28 -14.72 11.46
CA LYS A 21 -8.18 -14.25 10.08
C LYS A 21 -6.81 -13.59 9.90
N ASN A 22 -6.17 -13.86 8.79
CA ASN A 22 -4.90 -13.26 8.41
C ASN A 22 -5.10 -11.80 7.94
N LEU A 23 -4.03 -11.04 7.87
CA LEU A 23 -4.04 -9.79 7.13
C LEU A 23 -3.98 -10.12 5.64
N GLU A 24 -4.97 -9.68 4.87
CA GLU A 24 -4.98 -9.78 3.43
C GLU A 24 -4.78 -8.40 2.80
N ILE A 25 -3.92 -8.31 1.78
CA ILE A 25 -3.60 -7.08 1.06
C ILE A 25 -3.77 -7.35 -0.43
N TYR A 26 -4.57 -6.53 -1.10
CA TYR A 26 -4.77 -6.59 -2.54
C TYR A 26 -4.13 -5.37 -3.18
N PHE A 27 -3.10 -5.60 -4.00
CA PHE A 27 -2.49 -4.57 -4.84
C PHE A 27 -3.23 -4.59 -6.17
N ILE A 28 -3.91 -3.50 -6.49
CA ILE A 28 -4.88 -3.43 -7.59
C ILE A 28 -4.25 -2.69 -8.76
N ASP A 29 -4.26 -3.30 -9.94
CA ASP A 29 -3.74 -2.65 -11.13
C ASP A 29 -4.64 -1.50 -11.57
N VAL A 30 -4.13 -0.29 -11.43
CA VAL A 30 -4.70 0.97 -11.92
C VAL A 30 -3.78 1.64 -12.94
N GLU A 31 -2.92 0.85 -13.60
CA GLU A 31 -2.04 1.23 -14.71
C GLU A 31 -1.06 2.38 -14.40
N GLY A 32 -0.42 2.31 -13.23
CA GLY A 32 0.59 3.26 -12.78
C GLY A 32 0.02 4.43 -11.99
N GLY A 33 -1.11 4.22 -11.37
CA GLY A 33 -1.57 4.92 -10.18
C GLY A 33 -1.52 3.97 -8.99
N GLN A 34 -2.08 4.37 -7.86
CA GLN A 34 -2.13 3.54 -6.67
C GLN A 34 -3.56 3.17 -6.27
N SER A 35 -3.74 1.90 -5.90
CA SER A 35 -4.89 1.46 -5.11
C SER A 35 -4.55 0.15 -4.39
N THR A 36 -4.45 0.21 -3.07
CA THR A 36 -4.13 -0.94 -2.22
C THR A 36 -5.22 -1.15 -1.18
N LEU A 37 -5.86 -2.32 -1.19
CA LEU A 37 -6.90 -2.69 -0.24
C LEU A 37 -6.34 -3.61 0.85
N PHE A 38 -6.35 -3.14 2.08
CA PHE A 38 -5.99 -3.90 3.28
C PHE A 38 -7.26 -4.40 3.97
N VAL A 39 -7.32 -5.69 4.23
CA VAL A 39 -8.39 -6.34 5.00
C VAL A 39 -7.79 -6.87 6.29
N ALA A 40 -8.04 -6.16 7.37
CA ALA A 40 -7.52 -6.51 8.68
C ALA A 40 -8.13 -7.81 9.22
N PRO A 41 -7.45 -8.54 10.11
CA PRO A 41 -8.00 -9.73 10.76
C PRO A 41 -9.32 -9.47 11.51
N SER A 42 -9.57 -8.25 11.96
CA SER A 42 -10.85 -7.82 12.54
C SER A 42 -12.00 -7.76 11.54
N GLY A 43 -11.69 -7.76 10.23
CA GLY A 43 -12.63 -7.50 9.15
C GLY A 43 -12.80 -6.01 8.82
N GLU A 44 -12.13 -5.09 9.54
CA GLU A 44 -12.06 -3.69 9.12
C GLU A 44 -11.17 -3.53 7.88
N THR A 45 -11.47 -2.54 7.06
CA THR A 45 -10.79 -2.32 5.77
C THR A 45 -10.18 -0.93 5.69
N LEU A 46 -8.99 -0.87 5.09
CA LEU A 46 -8.36 0.36 4.63
C LEU A 46 -8.17 0.25 3.11
N LEU A 47 -8.71 1.20 2.37
CA LEU A 47 -8.33 1.42 0.98
C LEU A 47 -7.38 2.61 0.94
N MET A 48 -6.16 2.39 0.44
CA MET A 48 -5.20 3.45 0.18
C MET A 48 -5.26 3.76 -1.31
N ASP A 49 -5.66 4.96 -1.63
CA ASP A 49 -5.86 5.53 -2.95
C ASP A 49 -6.92 4.82 -3.84
N THR A 50 -7.31 5.49 -4.92
CA THR A 50 -8.45 5.09 -5.75
C THR A 50 -8.14 5.05 -7.25
N GLY A 51 -6.87 5.20 -7.63
CA GLY A 51 -6.47 5.25 -9.03
C GLY A 51 -7.02 6.47 -9.76
N TYR A 52 -7.05 6.36 -11.07
CA TYR A 52 -7.54 7.41 -11.96
C TYR A 52 -9.06 7.47 -12.02
N GLY A 53 -9.59 8.67 -12.21
CA GLY A 53 -10.94 8.89 -12.72
C GLY A 53 -11.01 8.77 -14.24
N GLY A 54 -12.20 8.57 -14.77
CA GLY A 54 -12.42 8.43 -16.22
C GLY A 54 -12.11 7.04 -16.75
N PHE A 55 -11.51 6.92 -17.91
CA PHE A 55 -11.18 5.65 -18.57
C PHE A 55 -12.34 4.63 -18.57
N ASN A 56 -13.58 5.10 -18.78
CA ASN A 56 -14.80 4.29 -18.69
C ASN A 56 -14.92 3.55 -17.33
N HIS A 57 -14.60 4.23 -16.23
CA HIS A 57 -14.66 3.72 -14.86
C HIS A 57 -13.72 2.51 -14.61
N ARG A 58 -12.64 2.37 -15.40
CA ARG A 58 -11.70 1.24 -15.33
C ARG A 58 -11.24 0.94 -13.90
N ASP A 59 -10.63 1.93 -13.22
CA ASP A 59 -10.00 1.72 -11.93
C ASP A 59 -11.02 1.44 -10.82
N PRO A 60 -12.13 2.18 -10.69
CA PRO A 60 -13.20 1.84 -9.76
C PRO A 60 -13.82 0.44 -9.97
N GLU A 61 -13.89 -0.05 -11.23
CA GLU A 61 -14.35 -1.41 -11.51
C GLU A 61 -13.32 -2.46 -11.08
N ARG A 62 -12.02 -2.21 -11.29
CA ARG A 62 -10.93 -3.08 -10.83
C ARG A 62 -10.86 -3.13 -9.30
N ILE A 63 -11.04 -1.99 -8.63
CA ILE A 63 -11.16 -1.90 -7.17
C ILE A 63 -12.37 -2.72 -6.68
N ALA A 64 -13.52 -2.59 -7.35
CA ALA A 64 -14.71 -3.35 -7.00
C ALA A 64 -14.53 -4.85 -7.21
N ALA A 65 -13.81 -5.26 -8.25
CA ALA A 65 -13.49 -6.68 -8.50
C ALA A 65 -12.58 -7.27 -7.40
N ALA A 66 -11.54 -6.55 -6.98
CA ALA A 66 -10.67 -6.95 -5.88
C ALA A 66 -11.43 -6.99 -4.54
N ALA A 67 -12.22 -5.96 -4.24
CA ALA A 67 -13.08 -5.93 -3.05
C ALA A 67 -14.08 -7.10 -3.01
N LYS A 68 -14.68 -7.45 -4.15
CA LYS A 68 -15.55 -8.63 -4.27
C LYS A 68 -14.79 -9.93 -3.99
N ALA A 69 -13.56 -10.08 -4.52
CA ALA A 69 -12.71 -11.24 -4.25
C ALA A 69 -12.34 -11.34 -2.76
N ALA A 70 -12.15 -10.21 -2.09
CA ALA A 70 -11.89 -10.09 -0.66
C ALA A 70 -13.15 -10.24 0.21
N GLY A 71 -14.36 -10.29 -0.38
CA GLY A 71 -15.62 -10.28 0.38
C GLY A 71 -15.96 -8.95 1.05
N VAL A 72 -15.32 -7.85 0.62
CA VAL A 72 -15.51 -6.50 1.16
C VAL A 72 -16.74 -5.85 0.54
N LYS A 73 -17.58 -5.24 1.39
CA LYS A 73 -18.83 -4.56 0.98
C LYS A 73 -18.87 -3.09 1.39
N LYS A 74 -17.92 -2.65 2.20
CA LYS A 74 -17.77 -1.27 2.68
C LYS A 74 -16.29 -0.97 2.89
N ILE A 75 -15.93 0.29 2.89
CA ILE A 75 -14.59 0.77 3.22
C ILE A 75 -14.68 1.45 4.59
N ASP A 76 -13.98 0.91 5.59
CA ASP A 76 -13.97 1.53 6.92
C ASP A 76 -13.10 2.78 6.94
N PHE A 77 -11.96 2.75 6.25
CA PHE A 77 -11.06 3.88 6.10
C PHE A 77 -10.64 4.00 4.64
N LEU A 78 -10.82 5.17 4.05
CA LEU A 78 -10.21 5.56 2.78
C LEU A 78 -9.11 6.56 3.09
N LEU A 79 -7.87 6.18 2.80
CA LEU A 79 -6.70 7.04 2.88
C LEU A 79 -6.37 7.52 1.47
N ILE A 80 -6.31 8.83 1.27
CA ILE A 80 -5.76 9.44 0.07
C ILE A 80 -4.36 9.93 0.43
N SER A 81 -3.35 9.34 -0.21
CA SER A 81 -1.95 9.68 0.04
C SER A 81 -1.67 11.13 -0.32
N HIS A 82 -2.10 11.54 -1.50
CA HIS A 82 -2.02 12.90 -2.02
C HIS A 82 -3.04 13.12 -3.16
N TYR A 83 -3.15 14.36 -3.69
CA TYR A 83 -4.28 14.69 -4.57
C TYR A 83 -3.96 14.64 -6.08
N HIS A 84 -2.95 13.89 -6.51
CA HIS A 84 -2.75 13.62 -7.93
C HIS A 84 -3.86 12.73 -8.51
N ALA A 85 -4.05 12.84 -9.82
CA ALA A 85 -5.16 12.21 -10.52
C ALA A 85 -5.18 10.68 -10.43
N ASP A 86 -4.04 10.08 -10.33
CA ASP A 86 -3.81 8.64 -10.25
C ASP A 86 -3.90 8.04 -8.83
N HIS A 87 -4.20 8.90 -7.86
CA HIS A 87 -4.44 8.54 -6.46
C HIS A 87 -5.87 8.85 -6.02
N VAL A 88 -6.33 10.08 -6.25
CA VAL A 88 -7.67 10.52 -5.82
C VAL A 88 -8.72 10.47 -6.92
N GLY A 89 -8.30 10.27 -8.18
CA GLY A 89 -9.18 10.46 -9.35
C GLY A 89 -10.40 9.55 -9.38
N GLY A 90 -10.26 8.30 -8.95
CA GLY A 90 -11.35 7.31 -8.93
C GLY A 90 -12.34 7.47 -7.78
N LEU A 91 -12.09 8.38 -6.84
CA LEU A 91 -12.88 8.52 -5.61
C LEU A 91 -14.39 8.64 -5.86
N TYR A 92 -14.81 9.47 -6.83
CA TYR A 92 -16.23 9.68 -7.10
C TYR A 92 -16.95 8.35 -7.35
N ASP A 93 -16.41 7.53 -8.22
CA ASP A 93 -17.02 6.25 -8.62
C ASP A 93 -16.87 5.18 -7.52
N VAL A 94 -15.75 5.17 -6.78
CA VAL A 94 -15.56 4.28 -5.61
C VAL A 94 -16.59 4.59 -4.54
N ALA A 95 -16.85 5.87 -4.25
CA ALA A 95 -17.85 6.30 -3.28
C ALA A 95 -19.31 5.98 -3.70
N GLN A 96 -19.56 5.80 -5.01
CA GLN A 96 -20.88 5.30 -5.48
C GLN A 96 -21.02 3.78 -5.28
N LYS A 97 -19.91 3.04 -5.24
CA LYS A 97 -19.91 1.58 -5.11
C LYS A 97 -19.86 1.11 -3.65
N PHE A 98 -19.20 1.87 -2.78
CA PHE A 98 -18.96 1.47 -1.39
C PHE A 98 -19.35 2.58 -0.42
N PRO A 99 -20.07 2.25 0.67
CA PRO A 99 -20.14 3.11 1.84
C PRO A 99 -18.73 3.30 2.42
N ILE A 100 -18.32 4.55 2.62
CA ILE A 100 -17.02 4.92 3.22
C ILE A 100 -17.30 5.54 4.59
N ARG A 101 -16.70 4.99 5.66
CA ARG A 101 -16.92 5.45 7.04
C ARG A 101 -16.06 6.66 7.39
N ALA A 102 -14.78 6.63 7.06
CA ALA A 102 -13.85 7.69 7.38
C ALA A 102 -12.88 7.94 6.22
N PHE A 103 -12.53 9.20 6.06
CA PHE A 103 -11.56 9.69 5.06
C PHE A 103 -10.31 10.18 5.79
N ILE A 104 -9.14 9.83 5.28
CA ILE A 104 -7.85 10.17 5.86
C ILE A 104 -7.03 10.88 4.78
N ASP A 105 -6.45 12.03 5.11
CA ASP A 105 -5.67 12.84 4.19
C ASP A 105 -4.59 13.65 4.93
N HIS A 106 -3.68 14.28 4.18
CA HIS A 106 -2.61 15.11 4.73
C HIS A 106 -3.00 16.58 5.00
N GLY A 107 -4.24 16.98 4.71
CA GLY A 107 -4.71 18.35 4.89
C GLY A 107 -4.91 19.11 3.57
N PRO A 108 -4.54 20.39 3.47
CA PRO A 108 -4.77 21.19 2.28
C PRO A 108 -3.95 20.73 1.08
N ASN A 109 -4.53 20.81 -0.12
CA ASN A 109 -3.80 20.68 -1.38
C ASN A 109 -2.81 21.83 -1.55
N THR A 110 -1.59 21.52 -1.95
CA THR A 110 -0.52 22.50 -2.17
C THR A 110 -0.44 23.01 -3.60
N GLU A 111 -1.00 22.29 -4.56
CA GLU A 111 -1.03 22.69 -5.96
C GLU A 111 -2.21 23.60 -6.27
N MET A 112 -1.94 24.65 -7.04
CA MET A 112 -2.89 25.72 -7.27
C MET A 112 -3.47 25.76 -8.69
N ASP A 113 -3.08 24.82 -9.57
CA ASP A 113 -3.68 24.68 -10.89
C ASP A 113 -5.16 24.31 -10.82
N LYS A 114 -5.85 24.46 -11.94
CA LYS A 114 -7.31 24.26 -12.01
C LYS A 114 -7.72 22.82 -11.72
N ASP A 115 -6.98 21.86 -12.25
CA ASP A 115 -7.35 20.45 -12.17
C ASP A 115 -7.09 19.89 -10.78
N SER A 116 -5.99 20.27 -10.12
CA SER A 116 -5.70 19.96 -8.74
C SER A 116 -6.76 20.51 -7.78
N LYS A 117 -7.18 21.76 -7.99
CA LYS A 117 -8.29 22.36 -7.22
C LYS A 117 -9.61 21.59 -7.40
N VAL A 118 -9.93 21.17 -8.62
CA VAL A 118 -11.15 20.40 -8.89
C VAL A 118 -11.10 19.06 -8.15
N ARG A 119 -9.98 18.33 -8.20
CA ARG A 119 -9.80 17.05 -7.50
C ARG A 119 -9.92 17.22 -5.98
N PHE A 120 -9.25 18.21 -5.41
CA PHE A 120 -9.32 18.51 -3.99
C PHE A 120 -10.73 18.87 -3.54
N ASN A 121 -11.43 19.74 -4.28
CA ASN A 121 -12.82 20.11 -3.98
C ASN A 121 -13.76 18.90 -4.08
N MET A 122 -13.55 18.03 -5.06
CA MET A 122 -14.29 16.77 -5.14
C MET A 122 -14.04 15.93 -3.89
N TYR A 123 -12.77 15.68 -3.52
CA TYR A 123 -12.41 14.93 -2.34
C TYR A 123 -13.07 15.49 -1.07
N THR A 124 -12.90 16.79 -0.80
CA THR A 124 -13.46 17.42 0.40
C THR A 124 -14.98 17.35 0.45
N SER A 125 -15.66 17.42 -0.70
CA SER A 125 -17.11 17.29 -0.77
C SER A 125 -17.64 15.93 -0.28
N PHE A 126 -16.83 14.88 -0.33
CA PHE A 126 -17.13 13.57 0.25
C PHE A 126 -16.65 13.49 1.71
N ALA A 127 -15.43 13.90 1.97
CA ALA A 127 -14.79 13.79 3.28
C ALA A 127 -15.54 14.59 4.36
N GLU A 128 -16.05 15.77 4.03
CA GLU A 128 -16.83 16.62 4.95
C GLU A 128 -18.23 16.07 5.27
N LYS A 129 -18.76 15.14 4.47
CA LYS A 129 -20.03 14.46 4.78
C LYS A 129 -19.87 13.27 5.73
N GLY A 130 -18.63 12.82 5.92
CA GLY A 130 -18.26 11.70 6.78
C GLY A 130 -17.35 12.13 7.93
N THR A 131 -16.59 11.17 8.46
CA THR A 131 -15.51 11.46 9.41
C THR A 131 -14.23 11.74 8.62
N ARG A 132 -13.72 12.96 8.70
CA ARG A 132 -12.44 13.33 8.12
C ARG A 132 -11.34 13.35 9.18
N ILE A 133 -10.21 12.74 8.88
CA ILE A 133 -9.02 12.67 9.72
C ILE A 133 -7.86 13.28 8.93
N VAL A 134 -7.39 14.45 9.34
CA VAL A 134 -6.15 15.02 8.81
C VAL A 134 -5.00 14.41 9.60
N ALA A 135 -4.25 13.54 8.97
CA ALA A 135 -3.20 12.77 9.61
C ALA A 135 -1.83 13.44 9.43
N LYS A 136 -0.94 13.24 10.40
CA LYS A 136 0.42 13.77 10.40
C LYS A 136 1.41 12.72 10.90
N PRO A 137 2.71 12.88 10.61
CA PRO A 137 3.74 11.95 11.10
C PRO A 137 3.67 11.71 12.60
N GLY A 138 3.68 10.43 12.99
CA GLY A 138 3.52 9.97 14.38
C GLY A 138 2.11 9.57 14.77
N ASP A 139 1.09 9.97 14.03
CA ASP A 139 -0.28 9.55 14.28
C ASP A 139 -0.48 8.05 14.03
N THR A 140 -1.53 7.50 14.63
CA THR A 140 -1.96 6.12 14.41
C THR A 140 -3.36 6.09 13.80
N ILE A 141 -3.52 5.40 12.68
CA ILE A 141 -4.83 5.16 12.07
C ILE A 141 -5.52 4.04 12.86
N PRO A 142 -6.74 4.26 13.39
CA PRO A 142 -7.35 3.36 14.37
C PRO A 142 -8.06 2.16 13.73
N ILE A 143 -7.29 1.27 13.07
CA ILE A 143 -7.79 0.01 12.50
C ILE A 143 -7.60 -1.10 13.52
N LYS A 144 -8.66 -1.81 13.85
CA LYS A 144 -8.58 -2.90 14.83
C LYS A 144 -7.69 -4.03 14.34
N SER A 145 -6.89 -4.57 15.24
CA SER A 145 -5.94 -5.67 15.04
C SER A 145 -4.69 -5.34 14.20
N LEU A 146 -4.50 -4.10 13.81
CA LEU A 146 -3.29 -3.59 13.16
C LEU A 146 -2.74 -2.39 13.93
N ASP A 147 -1.41 -2.21 13.90
CA ASP A 147 -0.78 -0.93 14.24
C ASP A 147 -0.40 -0.23 12.93
N VAL A 148 -1.06 0.88 12.63
CA VAL A 148 -0.85 1.63 11.39
C VAL A 148 -0.31 3.00 11.74
N LYS A 149 0.99 3.20 11.55
CA LYS A 149 1.70 4.44 11.84
C LYS A 149 1.84 5.30 10.59
N VAL A 150 1.53 6.58 10.73
CA VAL A 150 1.83 7.59 9.72
C VAL A 150 3.28 8.00 9.88
N LEU A 151 4.06 7.86 8.81
CA LEU A 151 5.51 8.14 8.80
C LEU A 151 5.84 9.46 8.13
N ALA A 152 5.07 9.83 7.11
CA ALA A 152 5.21 11.05 6.33
C ALA A 152 3.85 11.64 6.01
N GLY A 153 3.78 12.92 5.75
CA GLY A 153 2.58 13.63 5.32
C GLY A 153 2.73 15.14 5.46
N ALA A 154 2.04 15.88 4.60
CA ALA A 154 2.08 17.35 4.58
C ALA A 154 3.52 17.93 4.53
N GLY A 155 4.40 17.31 3.73
CA GLY A 155 5.80 17.71 3.58
C GLY A 155 6.67 17.49 4.83
N GLN A 156 6.21 16.64 5.76
CA GLN A 156 6.92 16.33 7.00
C GLN A 156 7.14 14.82 7.11
N THR A 157 8.17 14.45 7.88
CA THR A 157 8.49 13.07 8.22
C THR A 157 8.57 12.86 9.72
N LEU A 158 8.64 11.62 10.18
CA LEU A 158 8.85 11.29 11.59
C LEU A 158 10.04 12.09 12.18
N ALA A 159 9.81 12.73 13.31
CA ALA A 159 10.84 13.45 14.04
C ALA A 159 11.84 12.52 14.75
N ALA A 160 11.37 11.36 15.23
CA ALA A 160 12.15 10.40 16.00
C ALA A 160 11.93 8.96 15.53
N PRO A 161 12.90 8.07 15.75
CA PRO A 161 12.76 6.67 15.42
C PRO A 161 11.58 5.98 16.13
N LEU A 162 10.95 5.05 15.43
CA LEU A 162 9.97 4.13 16.01
C LEU A 162 10.64 3.18 17.02
N PRO A 163 9.88 2.58 17.95
CA PRO A 163 10.41 1.58 18.86
C PRO A 163 11.12 0.44 18.10
N GLY A 164 12.39 0.14 18.50
CA GLY A 164 13.23 -0.87 17.86
C GLY A 164 13.95 -0.43 16.58
N ALA A 165 13.71 0.79 16.10
CA ALA A 165 14.46 1.42 15.02
C ALA A 165 15.62 2.30 15.58
N GLY A 166 16.19 3.16 14.75
CA GLY A 166 17.19 4.14 15.17
C GLY A 166 18.63 3.70 14.93
N GLN A 167 18.86 2.68 14.14
CA GLN A 167 20.20 2.27 13.75
C GLN A 167 20.80 3.30 12.78
N PRO A 168 22.11 3.60 12.89
CA PRO A 168 22.81 4.43 11.92
C PRO A 168 22.70 3.85 10.51
N ASN A 169 22.48 4.71 9.53
CA ASN A 169 22.44 4.33 8.12
C ASN A 169 23.72 4.81 7.41
N PRO A 170 24.65 3.90 7.08
CA PRO A 170 25.91 4.27 6.44
C PRO A 170 25.73 4.87 5.04
N ASP A 171 24.66 4.51 4.33
CA ASP A 171 24.40 4.96 2.97
C ASP A 171 24.03 6.45 2.90
N CYS A 172 23.71 7.09 4.01
CA CYS A 172 23.44 8.53 4.08
C CYS A 172 24.61 9.38 3.52
N ALA A 173 25.84 8.92 3.66
CA ALA A 173 27.02 9.61 3.15
C ALA A 173 27.06 9.67 1.60
N THR A 174 26.36 8.77 0.94
CA THR A 174 26.32 8.69 -0.54
C THR A 174 25.16 9.46 -1.15
N TYR A 175 24.21 9.94 -0.32
CA TYR A 175 23.06 10.69 -0.80
C TYR A 175 23.48 11.95 -1.55
N ARG A 176 22.82 12.19 -2.66
CA ARG A 176 22.96 13.42 -3.45
C ARG A 176 21.57 13.98 -3.67
N PRO A 177 21.24 15.13 -3.07
CA PRO A 177 19.96 15.78 -3.34
C PRO A 177 19.79 16.02 -4.84
N ASP A 178 18.63 15.76 -5.36
CA ASP A 178 18.26 16.15 -6.71
C ASP A 178 17.97 17.66 -6.70
N PRO A 179 18.79 18.50 -7.40
CA PRO A 179 18.56 19.93 -7.43
C PRO A 179 17.27 20.32 -8.18
N ASP A 180 16.77 19.42 -9.00
CA ASP A 180 15.57 19.61 -9.81
C ASP A 180 14.34 18.91 -9.17
N GLU A 181 14.44 18.42 -7.93
CA GLU A 181 13.32 17.81 -7.23
C GLU A 181 12.19 18.84 -7.07
N GLU A 182 11.09 18.60 -7.78
CA GLU A 182 9.95 19.50 -7.80
C GLU A 182 9.21 19.50 -6.46
N THR A 183 8.84 20.71 -5.99
CA THR A 183 7.89 20.86 -4.90
C THR A 183 6.49 20.60 -5.42
N SER A 184 5.93 19.44 -5.09
CA SER A 184 4.62 18.98 -5.59
C SER A 184 3.82 18.27 -4.51
N GLU A 185 2.61 17.85 -4.85
CA GLU A 185 1.76 16.99 -4.01
C GLU A 185 2.45 15.66 -3.64
N ASN A 186 3.37 15.14 -4.47
CA ASN A 186 4.15 13.94 -4.14
C ASN A 186 4.87 14.07 -2.79
N GLN A 187 5.46 15.23 -2.52
CA GLN A 187 6.14 15.50 -1.24
C GLN A 187 5.17 15.56 -0.05
N GLN A 188 3.87 15.73 -0.31
CA GLN A 188 2.83 15.76 0.72
C GLN A 188 2.30 14.36 1.06
N SER A 189 2.71 13.33 0.33
CA SER A 189 2.18 11.96 0.45
C SER A 189 2.13 11.47 1.89
N LEU A 190 0.96 10.96 2.29
CA LEU A 190 0.83 10.15 3.50
C LEU A 190 1.52 8.81 3.30
N GLY A 191 2.66 8.64 3.95
CA GLY A 191 3.35 7.36 4.03
C GLY A 191 2.97 6.64 5.31
N ILE A 192 2.68 5.35 5.22
CA ILE A 192 2.26 4.51 6.35
C ILE A 192 3.12 3.26 6.51
N LEU A 193 3.28 2.85 7.75
CA LEU A 193 3.80 1.55 8.14
C LEU A 193 2.68 0.76 8.82
N ILE A 194 2.35 -0.39 8.26
CA ILE A 194 1.39 -1.31 8.86
C ILE A 194 2.15 -2.44 9.53
N THR A 195 1.86 -2.66 10.82
CA THR A 195 2.42 -3.76 11.61
C THR A 195 1.30 -4.71 12.03
N TYR A 196 1.46 -5.98 11.68
CA TYR A 196 0.62 -7.08 12.13
C TYR A 196 1.48 -8.10 12.88
N SER A 197 1.62 -7.91 14.18
CA SER A 197 2.53 -8.69 15.03
C SER A 197 3.99 -8.63 14.49
N ASN A 198 4.53 -9.71 13.95
CA ASN A 198 5.89 -9.74 13.38
C ASN A 198 5.95 -9.39 11.89
N PHE A 199 4.82 -9.20 11.23
CA PHE A 199 4.77 -8.77 9.83
C PHE A 199 4.70 -7.25 9.74
N ARG A 200 5.51 -6.67 8.84
CA ARG A 200 5.56 -5.22 8.60
C ARG A 200 5.58 -4.92 7.10
N ILE A 201 4.73 -4.00 6.67
CA ILE A 201 4.70 -3.50 5.29
C ILE A 201 4.75 -1.98 5.28
N LEU A 202 5.60 -1.45 4.42
CA LEU A 202 5.79 -0.01 4.19
C LEU A 202 5.16 0.39 2.86
N ASP A 203 4.34 1.43 2.90
CA ASP A 203 3.77 2.10 1.73
C ASP A 203 3.88 3.61 1.92
N LEU A 204 4.64 4.28 1.07
CA LEU A 204 4.94 5.70 1.18
C LEU A 204 4.20 6.55 0.13
N GLY A 205 3.30 5.94 -0.66
CA GLY A 205 2.68 6.63 -1.80
C GLY A 205 3.76 7.11 -2.78
N ASP A 206 3.64 8.35 -3.23
CA ASP A 206 4.58 8.95 -4.17
C ASP A 206 5.65 9.81 -3.49
N LEU A 207 5.97 9.51 -2.22
CA LEU A 207 6.98 10.25 -1.46
C LEU A 207 8.31 10.32 -2.23
N THR A 208 8.92 11.51 -2.23
CA THR A 208 10.11 11.80 -3.04
C THR A 208 11.41 11.49 -2.30
N SER A 209 12.53 11.49 -3.02
CA SER A 209 13.85 11.08 -2.54
C SER A 209 14.34 11.87 -1.32
N SER A 210 14.04 13.17 -1.23
CA SER A 210 14.43 14.00 -0.08
C SER A 210 13.73 13.55 1.20
N HIS A 211 12.44 13.23 1.13
CA HIS A 211 11.65 12.77 2.28
C HIS A 211 11.96 11.32 2.64
N GLU A 212 12.27 10.46 1.64
CA GLU A 212 12.80 9.13 1.91
C GLU A 212 14.11 9.21 2.70
N HIS A 213 15.03 10.11 2.28
CA HIS A 213 16.27 10.38 3.01
C HIS A 213 16.01 10.84 4.44
N ASP A 214 15.08 11.75 4.65
CA ASP A 214 14.73 12.25 5.99
C ASP A 214 14.18 11.16 6.92
N LEU A 215 13.52 10.14 6.36
CA LEU A 215 13.02 9.01 7.14
C LEU A 215 14.10 8.04 7.62
N VAL A 216 15.25 8.01 6.95
CA VAL A 216 16.27 6.99 7.22
C VAL A 216 17.66 7.55 7.51
N CYS A 217 17.83 8.88 7.46
CA CYS A 217 19.12 9.53 7.67
C CYS A 217 19.07 10.58 8.79
N PRO A 218 20.11 10.69 9.60
CA PRO A 218 21.28 9.80 9.70
C PRO A 218 20.97 8.47 10.37
N LEU A 219 19.76 8.34 10.95
CA LEU A 219 19.27 7.13 11.63
C LEU A 219 18.05 6.62 10.88
N ASN A 220 17.98 5.31 10.66
CA ASN A 220 16.78 4.65 10.16
C ASN A 220 15.65 4.78 11.20
N LYS A 221 14.68 5.66 10.95
CA LYS A 221 13.56 5.91 11.86
C LYS A 221 12.44 4.86 11.74
N ILE A 222 12.47 4.03 10.70
CA ILE A 222 11.43 3.05 10.36
C ILE A 222 11.76 1.67 10.97
N GLY A 223 13.02 1.24 10.87
CA GLY A 223 13.46 -0.14 11.09
C GLY A 223 13.27 -1.02 9.85
N THR A 224 13.40 -2.35 10.01
CA THR A 224 13.26 -3.30 8.89
C THR A 224 11.79 -3.62 8.61
N VAL A 225 11.49 -4.02 7.37
CA VAL A 225 10.15 -4.41 6.94
C VAL A 225 10.19 -5.76 6.19
N ASN A 226 9.07 -6.47 6.14
CA ASN A 226 8.94 -7.68 5.32
C ASN A 226 8.66 -7.32 3.86
N VAL A 227 7.83 -6.31 3.66
CA VAL A 227 7.38 -5.88 2.32
C VAL A 227 7.49 -4.38 2.17
N PHE A 228 7.94 -3.95 1.01
CA PHE A 228 7.98 -2.57 0.58
C PHE A 228 7.13 -2.39 -0.67
N VAL A 229 6.14 -1.50 -0.63
CA VAL A 229 5.49 -1.00 -1.84
C VAL A 229 6.40 0.07 -2.41
N ALA A 230 6.94 -0.18 -3.61
CA ALA A 230 7.96 0.69 -4.19
C ALA A 230 7.38 2.08 -4.47
N SER A 231 7.94 3.09 -3.81
CA SER A 231 7.43 4.46 -3.86
C SER A 231 7.31 4.99 -5.28
N HIS A 232 6.28 5.83 -5.51
CA HIS A 232 6.05 6.51 -6.77
C HIS A 232 6.01 5.52 -7.97
N HIS A 233 5.28 4.41 -7.79
CA HIS A 233 5.12 3.33 -8.79
C HIS A 233 6.45 2.74 -9.28
N MET A 234 7.46 2.66 -8.42
CA MET A 234 8.85 2.38 -8.79
C MET A 234 9.40 3.43 -9.77
N GLY A 235 9.13 4.70 -9.48
CA GLY A 235 9.55 5.87 -10.25
C GLY A 235 11.01 6.26 -9.98
N ALA A 236 11.60 7.07 -10.87
CA ALA A 236 13.00 7.51 -10.76
C ALA A 236 13.25 8.54 -9.64
N ALA A 237 12.21 9.27 -9.21
CA ALA A 237 12.31 10.31 -8.19
C ALA A 237 12.22 9.78 -6.75
N ALA A 238 12.23 8.46 -6.57
CA ALA A 238 12.08 7.76 -5.29
C ALA A 238 12.87 6.44 -5.30
N ASN A 239 12.68 5.61 -4.29
CA ASN A 239 13.33 4.30 -4.13
C ASN A 239 14.86 4.43 -3.97
N THR A 240 15.27 5.37 -3.14
CA THR A 240 16.69 5.67 -2.92
C THR A 240 17.43 4.48 -2.28
N PRO A 241 18.72 4.26 -2.61
CA PRO A 241 19.52 3.24 -1.92
C PRO A 241 19.50 3.43 -0.41
N GLN A 242 19.47 4.70 0.07
CA GLN A 242 19.42 5.04 1.49
C GLN A 242 18.17 4.44 2.15
N LEU A 243 17.00 4.53 1.49
CA LEU A 243 15.77 3.96 2.02
C LEU A 243 15.78 2.43 1.92
N VAL A 244 15.93 1.90 0.70
CA VAL A 244 15.68 0.47 0.48
C VAL A 244 16.69 -0.42 1.20
N HIS A 245 17.97 0.00 1.29
CA HIS A 245 18.96 -0.73 2.07
C HIS A 245 18.70 -0.63 3.58
N ALA A 246 18.25 0.52 4.09
CA ALA A 246 17.99 0.67 5.52
C ALA A 246 16.79 -0.15 6.00
N ILE A 247 15.74 -0.29 5.19
CA ILE A 247 14.54 -1.03 5.57
C ILE A 247 14.62 -2.53 5.30
N HIS A 248 15.60 -3.01 4.52
CA HIS A 248 15.87 -4.43 4.24
C HIS A 248 14.60 -5.25 3.91
N PRO A 249 13.83 -4.91 2.89
CA PRO A 249 12.62 -5.65 2.55
C PRO A 249 12.97 -7.04 2.03
N LYS A 250 12.15 -8.03 2.36
CA LYS A 250 12.24 -9.37 1.78
C LYS A 250 11.60 -9.43 0.40
N VAL A 251 10.53 -8.67 0.20
CA VAL A 251 9.78 -8.55 -1.05
C VAL A 251 9.47 -7.09 -1.33
N ALA A 252 9.59 -6.70 -2.59
CA ALA A 252 9.06 -5.43 -3.09
C ALA A 252 7.85 -5.67 -4.00
N ILE A 253 6.88 -4.76 -3.92
CA ILE A 253 5.72 -4.71 -4.81
C ILE A 253 5.81 -3.42 -5.61
N ALA A 254 5.81 -3.52 -6.93
CA ALA A 254 5.73 -2.37 -7.82
C ALA A 254 4.31 -2.22 -8.36
N ASP A 255 3.67 -1.12 -8.01
CA ASP A 255 2.32 -0.74 -8.48
C ASP A 255 2.38 0.05 -9.80
N ASN A 256 3.38 -0.29 -10.61
CA ASN A 256 3.62 0.31 -11.91
C ASN A 256 2.54 -0.05 -12.95
N GLY A 257 2.37 0.83 -13.91
CA GLY A 257 1.61 0.57 -15.13
C GLY A 257 2.52 0.12 -16.29
N PRO A 258 1.93 -0.10 -17.49
CA PRO A 258 2.69 -0.51 -18.66
C PRO A 258 3.68 0.57 -19.14
N ARG A 259 3.36 1.85 -18.90
CA ARG A 259 4.16 3.01 -19.35
C ARG A 259 4.54 3.97 -18.24
N LYS A 260 3.87 3.94 -17.10
CA LYS A 260 4.16 4.79 -15.93
C LYS A 260 4.77 3.95 -14.82
N GLY A 261 5.77 4.48 -14.13
CA GLY A 261 6.52 3.74 -13.12
C GLY A 261 7.45 2.69 -13.71
N GLY A 262 7.92 1.76 -12.89
CA GLY A 262 8.80 0.66 -13.30
C GLY A 262 10.07 1.14 -14.00
N LYS A 263 10.68 2.23 -13.54
CA LYS A 263 11.88 2.81 -14.18
C LYS A 263 13.10 1.92 -13.95
N PRO A 264 13.95 1.72 -14.98
CA PRO A 264 15.12 0.83 -14.89
C PRO A 264 16.01 1.11 -13.68
N GLN A 265 16.30 2.39 -13.39
CA GLN A 265 17.16 2.77 -12.27
C GLN A 265 16.52 2.40 -10.92
N ALA A 266 15.23 2.70 -10.72
CA ALA A 266 14.51 2.35 -9.50
C ALA A 266 14.42 0.83 -9.34
N TRP A 267 14.09 0.12 -10.44
CA TRP A 267 14.04 -1.34 -10.44
C TRP A 267 15.39 -1.93 -10.04
N GLN A 268 16.50 -1.45 -10.63
CA GLN A 268 17.85 -1.92 -10.32
C GLN A 268 18.22 -1.66 -8.85
N THR A 269 17.94 -0.46 -8.34
CA THR A 269 18.21 -0.12 -6.94
C THR A 269 17.46 -1.05 -5.98
N VAL A 270 16.18 -1.31 -6.24
CA VAL A 270 15.37 -2.21 -5.41
C VAL A 270 15.87 -3.65 -5.57
N HIS A 271 16.15 -4.11 -6.81
CA HIS A 271 16.62 -5.46 -7.11
C HIS A 271 17.97 -5.78 -6.41
N ASP A 272 18.87 -4.83 -6.38
CA ASP A 272 20.21 -5.02 -5.79
C ASP A 272 20.23 -4.84 -4.27
N THR A 273 19.07 -4.58 -3.65
CA THR A 273 18.96 -4.43 -2.19
C THR A 273 19.33 -5.73 -1.48
N PRO A 274 20.29 -5.71 -0.53
CA PRO A 274 20.69 -6.89 0.19
C PRO A 274 19.52 -7.56 0.92
N GLY A 275 19.33 -8.86 0.70
CA GLY A 275 18.27 -9.65 1.33
C GLY A 275 16.90 -9.61 0.65
N LEU A 276 16.75 -8.83 -0.41
CA LEU A 276 15.56 -8.89 -1.25
C LEU A 276 15.51 -10.25 -1.98
N GLU A 277 14.37 -10.92 -1.92
CA GLU A 277 14.19 -12.19 -2.63
C GLU A 277 13.49 -11.99 -3.99
N ASP A 278 12.44 -11.16 -4.05
CA ASP A 278 11.68 -10.94 -5.28
C ASP A 278 11.08 -9.53 -5.38
N ILE A 279 10.89 -9.09 -6.62
CA ILE A 279 10.04 -7.96 -6.98
C ILE A 279 8.79 -8.52 -7.67
N TRP A 280 7.61 -8.18 -7.16
CA TRP A 280 6.33 -8.44 -7.82
C TRP A 280 5.85 -7.16 -8.48
N GLN A 281 5.34 -7.26 -9.71
CA GLN A 281 4.90 -6.10 -10.49
C GLN A 281 3.42 -6.21 -10.86
N LEU A 282 2.70 -5.11 -10.77
CA LEU A 282 1.33 -5.06 -11.28
C LEU A 282 1.31 -5.11 -12.81
N HIS A 283 2.32 -4.55 -13.45
CA HIS A 283 2.42 -4.54 -14.90
C HIS A 283 3.84 -4.81 -15.39
N TYR A 284 3.95 -5.42 -16.59
CA TYR A 284 5.20 -5.39 -17.32
C TYR A 284 5.50 -3.95 -17.76
N ALA A 285 6.63 -3.41 -17.35
CA ALA A 285 7.05 -2.05 -17.68
C ALA A 285 7.68 -2.03 -19.08
N ILE A 286 6.91 -1.61 -20.10
CA ILE A 286 7.32 -1.65 -21.51
C ILE A 286 8.61 -0.87 -21.75
N GLY A 287 8.72 0.31 -21.15
CA GLY A 287 9.88 1.19 -21.30
C GLY A 287 11.14 0.73 -20.56
N ALA A 288 11.03 -0.24 -19.64
CA ALA A 288 12.17 -0.72 -18.86
C ALA A 288 12.98 -1.83 -19.58
N GLY A 289 12.40 -2.44 -20.60
CA GLY A 289 13.01 -3.56 -21.29
C GLY A 289 13.01 -4.85 -20.46
N LYS A 290 13.50 -5.94 -21.06
CA LYS A 290 13.43 -7.26 -20.42
C LYS A 290 14.28 -7.37 -19.15
N ASP A 291 15.39 -6.67 -19.10
CA ASP A 291 16.36 -6.83 -18.01
C ASP A 291 15.95 -6.11 -16.70
N HIS A 292 14.97 -5.20 -16.78
CA HIS A 292 14.43 -4.46 -15.65
C HIS A 292 12.95 -4.74 -15.45
N ASN A 293 12.55 -5.98 -15.69
CA ASN A 293 11.25 -6.53 -15.32
C ASN A 293 11.47 -7.89 -14.65
N SER A 294 10.63 -8.22 -13.73
CA SER A 294 10.62 -9.52 -13.07
C SER A 294 10.25 -10.63 -14.05
N ALA A 295 10.53 -11.87 -13.68
CA ALA A 295 10.10 -13.03 -14.46
C ALA A 295 8.56 -13.11 -14.53
N ASP A 296 8.03 -13.70 -15.60
CA ASP A 296 6.59 -13.79 -15.89
C ASP A 296 5.70 -14.18 -14.69
N PRO A 297 6.05 -15.17 -13.84
CA PRO A 297 5.20 -15.54 -12.71
C PRO A 297 4.92 -14.41 -11.71
N PHE A 298 5.82 -13.44 -11.61
CA PHE A 298 5.76 -12.35 -10.66
C PHE A 298 5.04 -11.09 -11.18
N ILE A 299 4.57 -11.10 -12.44
CA ILE A 299 3.90 -9.94 -13.06
C ILE A 299 2.41 -10.23 -13.21
N ALA A 300 1.56 -9.34 -12.69
CA ALA A 300 0.12 -9.53 -12.74
C ALA A 300 -0.48 -9.27 -14.13
N ASN A 301 0.05 -8.31 -14.90
CA ASN A 301 -0.43 -7.97 -16.22
C ASN A 301 0.75 -7.82 -17.18
N ILE A 302 0.75 -8.60 -18.26
CA ILE A 302 1.85 -8.61 -19.24
C ILE A 302 1.54 -7.68 -20.41
N GLU A 303 0.31 -7.74 -20.91
CA GLU A 303 -0.12 -6.97 -22.06
C GLU A 303 -0.54 -5.56 -21.68
N GLU A 304 -0.22 -4.58 -22.52
CA GLU A 304 -0.59 -3.18 -22.28
C GLU A 304 -2.10 -3.01 -22.09
N GLN A 305 -2.89 -3.68 -22.91
CA GLN A 305 -4.33 -3.76 -22.72
C GLN A 305 -4.67 -5.01 -21.93
N CYS A 306 -5.08 -4.85 -20.69
CA CYS A 306 -5.24 -5.95 -19.77
C CYS A 306 -6.59 -5.94 -19.05
N GLU A 307 -6.91 -7.07 -18.41
CA GLU A 307 -8.12 -7.24 -17.61
C GLU A 307 -7.98 -6.67 -16.17
N GLY A 308 -6.84 -6.10 -15.80
CA GLY A 308 -6.59 -5.57 -14.46
C GLY A 308 -6.49 -6.67 -13.40
N LYS A 309 -5.57 -7.59 -13.60
CA LYS A 309 -5.27 -8.62 -12.61
C LYS A 309 -4.51 -8.00 -11.42
N TRP A 310 -4.81 -8.49 -10.23
CA TRP A 310 -4.26 -8.04 -8.96
C TRP A 310 -3.28 -9.05 -8.37
N LEU A 311 -2.43 -8.57 -7.47
CA LEU A 311 -1.63 -9.39 -6.56
C LEU A 311 -2.30 -9.42 -5.18
N ARG A 312 -2.28 -10.58 -4.50
CA ARG A 312 -2.75 -10.69 -3.13
C ARG A 312 -1.63 -11.17 -2.22
N LEU A 313 -1.41 -10.45 -1.14
CA LEU A 313 -0.55 -10.87 -0.06
C LEU A 313 -1.40 -11.34 1.12
N THR A 314 -1.05 -12.48 1.70
CA THR A 314 -1.65 -12.99 2.94
C THR A 314 -0.55 -13.11 3.98
N ALA A 315 -0.64 -12.36 5.08
CA ALA A 315 0.37 -12.33 6.14
C ALA A 315 -0.12 -13.01 7.42
N GLU A 316 0.77 -13.76 8.05
CA GLU A 316 0.59 -14.44 9.33
C GLU A 316 1.20 -13.62 10.48
N LYS A 317 0.78 -13.90 11.72
CA LYS A 317 1.30 -13.21 12.92
C LYS A 317 2.79 -13.43 13.18
N ASP A 318 3.32 -14.57 12.78
CA ASP A 318 4.73 -14.92 12.96
C ASP A 318 5.69 -14.19 12.02
N GLY A 319 5.14 -13.41 11.06
CA GLY A 319 5.88 -12.66 10.06
C GLY A 319 6.01 -13.38 8.73
N THR A 320 5.60 -14.64 8.63
CA THR A 320 5.53 -15.34 7.35
C THR A 320 4.40 -14.78 6.49
N PHE A 321 4.58 -14.81 5.18
CA PHE A 321 3.55 -14.34 4.25
C PHE A 321 3.68 -15.04 2.91
N LYS A 322 2.65 -14.91 2.09
CA LYS A 322 2.63 -15.42 0.73
C LYS A 322 2.05 -14.38 -0.21
N VAL A 323 2.56 -14.36 -1.44
CA VAL A 323 2.05 -13.50 -2.52
C VAL A 323 1.49 -14.38 -3.63
N TYR A 324 0.30 -14.06 -4.07
CA TYR A 324 -0.47 -14.76 -5.09
C TYR A 324 -0.77 -13.84 -6.27
N ASN A 325 -0.54 -14.33 -7.49
CA ASN A 325 -0.86 -13.64 -8.73
C ASN A 325 -2.19 -14.12 -9.31
N SER A 326 -3.16 -13.22 -9.42
CA SER A 326 -4.50 -13.57 -9.91
C SER A 326 -4.55 -13.93 -11.40
N ARG A 327 -3.52 -13.54 -12.20
CA ARG A 327 -3.42 -13.89 -13.62
C ARG A 327 -3.11 -15.37 -13.83
N ASN A 328 -2.01 -15.82 -13.26
CA ASN A 328 -1.44 -17.14 -13.55
C ASN A 328 -1.57 -18.15 -12.40
N LYS A 329 -2.16 -17.73 -11.27
CA LYS A 329 -2.34 -18.52 -10.04
C LYS A 329 -1.05 -18.92 -9.35
N TYR A 330 0.08 -18.33 -9.75
CA TYR A 330 1.35 -18.55 -9.08
C TYR A 330 1.31 -17.97 -7.65
N GLU A 331 1.80 -18.74 -6.70
CA GLU A 331 1.89 -18.33 -5.29
C GLU A 331 3.29 -18.71 -4.77
N LYS A 332 3.93 -17.79 -4.03
CA LYS A 332 5.20 -18.03 -3.35
C LYS A 332 5.10 -17.59 -1.90
N SER A 333 5.67 -18.40 -1.00
CA SER A 333 5.75 -18.13 0.44
C SER A 333 7.13 -17.62 0.81
N TYR A 334 7.18 -16.78 1.83
CA TYR A 334 8.35 -16.08 2.32
C TYR A 334 8.50 -16.19 3.84
#